data_05c8619b26fd739ba4c23ca2947bce1f
#
_entry.id   05c8619b26fd739ba4c23ca2947bce1f
#
_cell.length_a   1.000
_cell.length_b   1.000
_cell.length_c   1.000
_cell.angle_alpha   90.00
_cell.angle_beta   90.00
_cell.angle_gamma   90.00
#
_symmetry.space_group_name_H-M   'P 1'
#
loop_
_entity.id
_entity.type
_entity.pdbx_description
1 polymer ?
#
loop_
_entity_poly.entity_id
_entity_poly.type
_entity_poly.pdbx_seq_one_letter_code
_entity_poly.pdbx_strand_id
1 'polypeptide(L)'
;MITVRISFKNKNEASYISLLDMQRVMQRVLKRSGLPVWHTLGFNPHIYMTFACPLSLGQESECECVDVKTEAEAPDFAQWKEALNAIMPAGIEVYNVEPVQMKADLIAYACYEISYPADAAPVLAQYNALESVPVEKKSKRKTKTVELKEYVPALELHEAGEWVYFPICLPASQDLTLNPSLLVAFLEEKFGLPAANANILRTKFLTADKKVFA
;
A
#
# COMPACT_ATOMS: atom_id res chain seq x y z
N MET A 1 8.62 -27.29 -0.33
CA MET A 1 8.74 -25.83 -0.60
C MET A 1 7.43 -25.17 -0.20
N ILE A 2 7.47 -24.17 0.66
CA ILE A 2 6.32 -23.39 1.11
C ILE A 2 6.49 -21.93 0.68
N THR A 3 5.36 -21.21 0.54
CA THR A 3 5.38 -19.76 0.33
C THR A 3 5.10 -19.08 1.66
N VAL A 4 5.96 -18.13 2.01
CA VAL A 4 5.92 -17.38 3.27
C VAL A 4 5.62 -15.93 2.94
N ARG A 5 4.68 -15.33 3.64
CA ARG A 5 4.36 -13.90 3.58
C ARG A 5 5.13 -13.16 4.65
N ILE A 6 5.83 -12.14 4.23
CA ILE A 6 6.48 -11.16 5.10
C ILE A 6 5.63 -9.89 5.02
N SER A 7 4.94 -9.58 6.11
CA SER A 7 4.10 -8.38 6.25
C SER A 7 4.87 -7.27 6.93
N PHE A 8 4.84 -6.06 6.36
CA PHE A 8 5.65 -4.95 6.85
C PHE A 8 4.94 -3.60 6.71
N LYS A 9 5.36 -2.65 7.54
CA LYS A 9 4.99 -1.24 7.43
C LYS A 9 6.03 -0.52 6.59
N ASN A 10 5.61 0.52 5.88
CA ASN A 10 6.47 1.42 5.12
C ASN A 10 6.09 2.87 5.45
N LYS A 11 6.93 3.56 6.21
CA LYS A 11 6.63 4.89 6.77
C LYS A 11 7.81 5.85 6.65
N ASN A 12 7.53 7.12 6.86
CA ASN A 12 8.50 8.20 6.86
C ASN A 12 9.34 8.23 5.56
N GLU A 13 10.64 8.33 5.66
CA GLU A 13 11.57 8.40 4.53
C GLU A 13 11.47 7.18 3.59
N ALA A 14 11.08 6.02 4.13
CA ALA A 14 10.91 4.81 3.33
C ALA A 14 9.74 4.90 2.33
N SER A 15 8.76 5.78 2.57
CA SER A 15 7.66 6.03 1.63
C SER A 15 8.14 6.59 0.28
N TYR A 16 9.34 7.18 0.25
CA TYR A 16 9.96 7.71 -0.97
C TYR A 16 10.87 6.69 -1.69
N ILE A 17 10.87 5.43 -1.26
CA ILE A 17 11.56 4.35 -1.96
C ILE A 17 10.67 3.85 -3.11
N SER A 18 11.20 3.84 -4.33
CA SER A 18 10.47 3.30 -5.49
C SER A 18 10.24 1.79 -5.34
N LEU A 19 9.21 1.24 -6.01
CA LEU A 19 8.97 -0.22 -5.99
C LEU A 19 10.21 -1.01 -6.43
N LEU A 20 10.92 -0.53 -7.46
CA LEU A 20 12.13 -1.19 -7.95
C LEU A 20 13.25 -1.19 -6.88
N ASP A 21 13.40 -0.09 -6.16
CA ASP A 21 14.39 -0.01 -5.10
C ASP A 21 13.94 -0.78 -3.85
N MET A 22 12.64 -0.81 -3.55
CA MET A 22 12.09 -1.66 -2.50
C MET A 22 12.37 -3.15 -2.79
N GLN A 23 12.23 -3.59 -4.04
CA GLN A 23 12.62 -4.94 -4.45
C GLN A 23 14.11 -5.19 -4.21
N ARG A 24 14.97 -4.24 -4.53
CA ARG A 24 16.43 -4.33 -4.28
C ARG A 24 16.74 -4.36 -2.78
N VAL A 25 16.05 -3.54 -1.97
CA VAL A 25 16.16 -3.54 -0.50
C VAL A 25 15.81 -4.92 0.03
N MET A 26 14.63 -5.44 -0.29
CA MET A 26 14.17 -6.75 0.19
C MET A 26 15.11 -7.88 -0.25
N GLN A 27 15.62 -7.87 -1.49
CA GLN A 27 16.61 -8.86 -1.93
C GLN A 27 17.89 -8.82 -1.09
N ARG A 28 18.40 -7.62 -0.77
CA ARG A 28 19.60 -7.45 0.06
C ARG A 28 19.35 -7.89 1.49
N VAL A 29 18.22 -7.50 2.06
CA VAL A 29 17.80 -7.90 3.41
C VAL A 29 17.70 -9.41 3.52
N LEU A 30 16.97 -10.06 2.62
CA LEU A 30 16.83 -11.54 2.60
C LEU A 30 18.17 -12.25 2.42
N LYS A 31 19.06 -11.74 1.58
CA LYS A 31 20.42 -12.32 1.44
C LYS A 31 21.28 -12.17 2.70
N ARG A 32 21.20 -11.01 3.35
CA ARG A 32 22.00 -10.71 4.56
C ARG A 32 21.47 -11.39 5.81
N SER A 33 20.17 -11.68 5.88
CA SER A 33 19.55 -12.34 7.01
C SER A 33 19.99 -13.81 7.16
N GLY A 34 20.55 -14.41 6.12
CA GLY A 34 20.92 -15.83 6.10
C GLY A 34 19.71 -16.77 6.10
N LEU A 35 18.49 -16.25 5.90
CA LEU A 35 17.29 -17.08 5.88
C LEU A 35 17.26 -17.99 4.64
N PRO A 36 16.73 -19.22 4.76
CA PRO A 36 16.76 -20.24 3.70
C PRO A 36 15.70 -19.96 2.63
N VAL A 37 15.82 -18.84 1.92
CA VAL A 37 14.92 -18.44 0.83
C VAL A 37 15.33 -19.10 -0.49
N TRP A 38 14.33 -19.50 -1.27
CA TRP A 38 14.56 -20.15 -2.57
C TRP A 38 14.96 -19.12 -3.65
N HIS A 39 15.93 -19.54 -4.47
CA HIS A 39 16.41 -18.77 -5.62
C HIS A 39 15.89 -19.39 -6.92
N THR A 40 15.56 -18.54 -7.88
CA THR A 40 15.18 -18.99 -9.22
C THR A 40 16.31 -19.78 -9.88
N LEU A 41 15.92 -20.77 -10.70
CA LEU A 41 16.86 -21.54 -11.51
C LEU A 41 17.25 -20.77 -12.78
N GLY A 42 18.47 -20.97 -13.26
CA GLY A 42 18.95 -20.37 -14.50
C GLY A 42 20.27 -19.62 -14.35
N PHE A 43 20.64 -18.83 -15.38
CA PHE A 43 21.95 -18.15 -15.46
C PHE A 43 22.13 -17.01 -14.44
N ASN A 44 21.02 -16.37 -14.02
CA ASN A 44 21.03 -15.29 -13.03
C ASN A 44 20.08 -15.62 -11.86
N PRO A 45 20.50 -16.50 -10.93
CA PRO A 45 19.66 -16.85 -9.79
C PRO A 45 19.37 -15.64 -8.92
N HIS A 46 18.08 -15.41 -8.61
CA HIS A 46 17.65 -14.35 -7.71
C HIS A 46 16.55 -14.90 -6.77
N ILE A 47 16.38 -14.27 -5.64
CA ILE A 47 15.32 -14.65 -4.71
C ILE A 47 13.97 -14.44 -5.39
N TYR A 48 13.15 -15.49 -5.45
CA TYR A 48 11.77 -15.37 -5.94
C TYR A 48 10.94 -14.65 -4.90
N MET A 49 10.40 -13.50 -5.27
CA MET A 49 9.51 -12.71 -4.41
C MET A 49 8.45 -11.99 -5.23
N THR A 50 7.27 -11.86 -4.64
CA THR A 50 6.11 -11.20 -5.25
C THR A 50 5.49 -10.22 -4.26
N PHE A 51 5.45 -8.94 -4.59
CA PHE A 51 4.70 -7.93 -3.83
C PHE A 51 3.23 -8.02 -4.18
N ALA A 52 2.37 -8.02 -3.18
CA ALA A 52 0.93 -8.24 -3.37
C ALA A 52 0.25 -7.06 -4.09
N CYS A 53 0.53 -5.83 -3.66
CA CYS A 53 -0.03 -4.62 -4.26
C CYS A 53 0.96 -3.46 -4.10
N PRO A 54 1.60 -3.01 -5.19
CA PRO A 54 2.60 -1.96 -5.12
C PRO A 54 2.07 -0.68 -4.46
N LEU A 55 2.88 -0.07 -3.57
CA LEU A 55 2.61 1.22 -2.98
C LEU A 55 3.13 2.33 -3.91
N SER A 56 2.38 3.42 -4.04
CA SER A 56 2.84 4.58 -4.80
C SER A 56 3.85 5.40 -3.99
N LEU A 57 4.78 6.01 -4.70
CA LEU A 57 5.82 6.85 -4.10
C LEU A 57 5.20 7.99 -3.28
N GLY A 58 5.74 8.26 -2.10
CA GLY A 58 5.27 9.27 -1.18
C GLY A 58 4.05 8.87 -0.35
N GLN A 59 3.55 7.64 -0.50
CA GLN A 59 2.48 7.10 0.34
C GLN A 59 3.06 6.20 1.43
N GLU A 60 2.48 6.27 2.61
CA GLU A 60 2.79 5.37 3.71
C GLU A 60 1.86 4.16 3.74
N SER A 61 2.30 3.08 4.40
CA SER A 61 1.48 1.88 4.55
C SER A 61 1.75 1.15 5.86
N GLU A 62 0.69 0.56 6.42
CA GLU A 62 0.74 -0.36 7.55
C GLU A 62 0.53 -1.83 7.16
N CYS A 63 0.32 -2.11 5.86
CA CYS A 63 -0.14 -3.43 5.43
C CYS A 63 0.56 -3.97 4.18
N GLU A 64 1.78 -3.51 3.90
CA GLU A 64 2.54 -4.06 2.77
C GLU A 64 2.91 -5.52 3.01
N CYS A 65 2.97 -6.30 1.93
CA CYS A 65 3.47 -7.66 2.03
C CYS A 65 4.22 -8.11 0.78
N VAL A 66 5.17 -8.99 1.03
CA VAL A 66 5.94 -9.69 -0.01
C VAL A 66 5.94 -11.19 0.27
N ASP A 67 5.59 -11.97 -0.72
CA ASP A 67 5.58 -13.42 -0.67
C ASP A 67 6.92 -13.95 -1.19
N VAL A 68 7.60 -14.79 -0.41
CA VAL A 68 8.86 -15.46 -0.76
C VAL A 68 8.70 -16.98 -0.64
N LYS A 69 9.53 -17.74 -1.35
CA LYS A 69 9.55 -19.19 -1.24
C LYS A 69 10.70 -19.65 -0.36
N THR A 70 10.49 -20.75 0.37
CA THR A 70 11.53 -21.42 1.15
C THR A 70 11.44 -22.94 1.02
N GLU A 71 12.59 -23.61 1.14
CA GLU A 71 12.72 -25.06 1.20
C GLU A 71 12.84 -25.57 2.64
N ALA A 72 12.88 -24.67 3.63
CA ALA A 72 12.87 -25.06 5.03
C ALA A 72 11.61 -25.88 5.36
N GLU A 73 11.78 -27.01 6.01
CA GLU A 73 10.66 -27.89 6.38
C GLU A 73 9.84 -27.32 7.55
N ALA A 74 10.51 -26.69 8.52
CA ALA A 74 9.89 -26.09 9.70
C ALA A 74 10.57 -24.73 10.02
N PRO A 75 10.25 -23.65 9.28
CA PRO A 75 10.83 -22.35 9.55
C PRO A 75 10.31 -21.77 10.87
N ASP A 76 11.22 -21.21 11.66
CA ASP A 76 10.86 -20.41 12.84
C ASP A 76 10.52 -18.98 12.39
N PHE A 77 9.24 -18.68 12.26
CA PHE A 77 8.78 -17.37 11.78
C PHE A 77 9.07 -16.23 12.75
N ALA A 78 9.16 -16.49 14.06
CA ALA A 78 9.56 -15.49 15.03
C ALA A 78 11.02 -15.09 14.82
N GLN A 79 11.91 -16.09 14.68
CA GLN A 79 13.32 -15.87 14.34
C GLN A 79 13.46 -15.13 12.98
N TRP A 80 12.65 -15.46 11.99
CA TRP A 80 12.67 -14.78 10.70
C TRP A 80 12.35 -13.29 10.87
N LYS A 81 11.29 -12.96 11.62
CA LYS A 81 10.89 -11.57 11.90
C LYS A 81 12.03 -10.79 12.57
N GLU A 82 12.66 -11.36 13.58
CA GLU A 82 13.79 -10.75 14.29
C GLU A 82 14.99 -10.52 13.36
N ALA A 83 15.40 -11.56 12.61
CA ALA A 83 16.53 -11.49 11.68
C ALA A 83 16.32 -10.44 10.57
N LEU A 84 15.09 -10.30 10.07
CA LEU A 84 14.74 -9.29 9.08
C LEU A 84 14.80 -7.88 9.67
N ASN A 85 14.16 -7.65 10.82
CA ASN A 85 14.14 -6.33 11.48
C ASN A 85 15.53 -5.87 11.91
N ALA A 86 16.44 -6.78 12.26
CA ALA A 86 17.82 -6.45 12.64
C ALA A 86 18.63 -5.74 11.52
N ILE A 87 18.19 -5.88 10.26
CA ILE A 87 18.90 -5.35 9.08
C ILE A 87 18.01 -4.55 8.14
N MET A 88 16.72 -4.41 8.48
CA MET A 88 15.79 -3.57 7.72
C MET A 88 16.19 -2.09 7.85
N PRO A 89 16.10 -1.29 6.76
CA PRO A 89 16.34 0.14 6.87
C PRO A 89 15.25 0.83 7.68
N ALA A 90 15.59 2.01 8.22
CA ALA A 90 14.64 2.86 8.94
C ALA A 90 13.37 3.13 8.11
N GLY A 91 12.23 3.19 8.77
CA GLY A 91 10.92 3.38 8.15
C GLY A 91 10.27 2.10 7.61
N ILE A 92 10.98 0.96 7.60
CA ILE A 92 10.41 -0.35 7.25
C ILE A 92 10.45 -1.26 8.48
N GLU A 93 9.30 -1.78 8.90
CA GLU A 93 9.16 -2.67 10.05
C GLU A 93 8.39 -3.93 9.65
N VAL A 94 9.01 -5.10 9.77
CA VAL A 94 8.33 -6.40 9.62
C VAL A 94 7.54 -6.68 10.90
N TYR A 95 6.21 -6.73 10.78
CA TYR A 95 5.34 -7.01 11.93
C TYR A 95 4.85 -8.46 11.99
N ASN A 96 4.78 -9.15 10.85
CA ASN A 96 4.37 -10.55 10.80
C ASN A 96 5.13 -11.33 9.71
N VAL A 97 5.37 -12.63 9.99
CA VAL A 97 5.91 -13.62 9.04
C VAL A 97 5.13 -14.89 9.23
N GLU A 98 4.49 -15.41 8.18
CA GLU A 98 3.64 -16.59 8.25
C GLU A 98 3.51 -17.30 6.89
N PRO A 99 3.02 -18.55 6.84
CA PRO A 99 2.66 -19.18 5.57
C PRO A 99 1.54 -18.40 4.87
N VAL A 100 1.62 -18.28 3.55
CA VAL A 100 0.56 -17.63 2.77
C VAL A 100 -0.76 -18.38 2.91
N GLN A 101 -1.78 -17.71 3.45
CA GLN A 101 -3.14 -18.22 3.55
C GLN A 101 -4.04 -17.72 2.43
N MET A 102 -3.94 -16.43 2.11
CA MET A 102 -4.68 -15.80 1.01
C MET A 102 -3.73 -15.40 -0.11
N LYS A 103 -4.03 -15.78 -1.34
CA LYS A 103 -3.24 -15.35 -2.50
C LYS A 103 -3.45 -13.86 -2.77
N ALA A 104 -2.42 -13.18 -3.25
CA ALA A 104 -2.46 -11.75 -3.53
C ALA A 104 -3.52 -11.31 -4.55
N ASP A 105 -3.96 -12.21 -5.44
CA ASP A 105 -5.02 -11.97 -6.42
C ASP A 105 -6.43 -11.85 -5.79
N LEU A 106 -6.59 -12.20 -4.51
CA LEU A 106 -7.82 -11.99 -3.75
C LEU A 106 -7.98 -10.54 -3.25
N ILE A 107 -6.95 -9.71 -3.37
CA ILE A 107 -7.05 -8.27 -3.04
C ILE A 107 -7.99 -7.62 -4.05
N ALA A 108 -9.10 -7.07 -3.56
CA ALA A 108 -10.08 -6.34 -4.35
C ALA A 108 -10.09 -4.84 -4.03
N TYR A 109 -9.77 -4.48 -2.79
CA TYR A 109 -9.75 -3.08 -2.34
C TYR A 109 -8.52 -2.80 -1.49
N ALA A 110 -8.04 -1.55 -1.56
CA ALA A 110 -7.08 -0.98 -0.62
C ALA A 110 -7.75 0.19 0.10
N CYS A 111 -7.70 0.17 1.43
CA CYS A 111 -8.26 1.24 2.27
C CYS A 111 -7.14 2.17 2.72
N TYR A 112 -7.46 3.44 2.75
CA TYR A 112 -6.54 4.51 3.08
C TYR A 112 -7.15 5.44 4.11
N GLU A 113 -6.31 6.10 4.87
CA GLU A 113 -6.60 7.29 5.63
C GLU A 113 -5.85 8.44 4.96
N ILE A 114 -6.59 9.49 4.62
CA ILE A 114 -6.01 10.72 4.05
C ILE A 114 -6.16 11.82 5.07
N SER A 115 -5.07 12.52 5.39
CA SER A 115 -5.09 13.63 6.34
C SER A 115 -4.56 14.91 5.71
N TYR A 116 -5.11 16.02 6.20
CA TYR A 116 -4.74 17.39 5.90
C TYR A 116 -4.62 18.19 7.19
N PRO A 117 -3.96 19.37 7.20
CA PRO A 117 -4.08 20.31 8.30
C PRO A 117 -5.54 20.63 8.64
N ALA A 118 -5.86 20.86 9.91
CA ALA A 118 -7.22 20.99 10.41
C ALA A 118 -8.02 22.14 9.74
N ASP A 119 -7.34 23.20 9.32
CA ASP A 119 -7.94 24.33 8.60
C ASP A 119 -8.51 23.96 7.23
N ALA A 120 -8.16 22.80 6.68
CA ALA A 120 -8.76 22.26 5.45
C ALA A 120 -10.19 21.70 5.64
N ALA A 121 -10.64 21.44 6.85
CA ALA A 121 -11.91 20.77 7.11
C ALA A 121 -13.14 21.44 6.44
N PRO A 122 -13.33 22.78 6.49
CA PRO A 122 -14.46 23.44 5.83
C PRO A 122 -14.42 23.30 4.29
N VAL A 123 -13.23 23.21 3.71
CA VAL A 123 -13.04 23.05 2.27
C VAL A 123 -13.30 21.61 1.86
N LEU A 124 -12.78 20.63 2.61
CA LEU A 124 -13.03 19.21 2.39
C LEU A 124 -14.52 18.86 2.48
N ALA A 125 -15.26 19.48 3.39
CA ALA A 125 -16.70 19.29 3.52
C ALA A 125 -17.49 19.66 2.24
N GLN A 126 -16.98 20.57 1.40
CA GLN A 126 -17.60 20.94 0.13
C GLN A 126 -17.63 19.79 -0.88
N TYR A 127 -16.71 18.82 -0.77
CA TYR A 127 -16.74 17.61 -1.58
C TYR A 127 -18.10 16.89 -1.46
N ASN A 128 -18.69 16.86 -0.25
CA ASN A 128 -19.92 16.13 0.01
C ASN A 128 -21.15 16.73 -0.71
N ALA A 129 -21.10 18.02 -1.06
CA ALA A 129 -22.16 18.69 -1.81
C ALA A 129 -22.07 18.46 -3.33
N LEU A 130 -20.99 17.87 -3.82
CA LEU A 130 -20.84 17.56 -5.25
C LEU A 130 -21.66 16.32 -5.63
N GLU A 131 -22.40 16.40 -6.73
CA GLU A 131 -23.14 15.27 -7.29
C GLU A 131 -22.24 14.34 -8.12
N SER A 132 -21.18 14.87 -8.74
CA SER A 132 -20.28 14.15 -9.64
C SER A 132 -18.84 14.62 -9.47
N VAL A 133 -17.90 13.69 -9.52
CA VAL A 133 -16.45 13.93 -9.41
C VAL A 133 -15.73 13.09 -10.47
N PRO A 134 -15.81 13.50 -11.75
CA PRO A 134 -15.11 12.81 -12.81
C PRO A 134 -13.61 13.10 -12.75
N VAL A 135 -12.77 12.06 -12.76
CA VAL A 135 -11.32 12.18 -12.81
C VAL A 135 -10.74 11.38 -13.96
N GLU A 136 -9.63 11.84 -14.51
CA GLU A 136 -8.93 11.14 -15.58
C GLU A 136 -7.91 10.15 -15.00
N LYS A 137 -8.15 8.87 -15.21
CA LYS A 137 -7.14 7.83 -14.96
C LYS A 137 -6.32 7.61 -16.23
N LYS A 138 -5.07 8.04 -16.21
CA LYS A 138 -4.10 7.82 -17.29
C LYS A 138 -3.44 6.46 -17.12
N SER A 139 -3.41 5.66 -18.19
CA SER A 139 -2.62 4.44 -18.31
C SER A 139 -1.68 4.55 -19.51
N LYS A 140 -0.70 3.66 -19.65
CA LYS A 140 0.26 3.68 -20.78
C LYS A 140 -0.39 3.71 -22.16
N ARG A 141 -1.63 3.28 -22.31
CA ARG A 141 -2.31 3.12 -23.61
C ARG A 141 -3.62 3.85 -23.73
N LYS A 142 -4.24 4.28 -22.63
CA LYS A 142 -5.59 4.89 -22.65
C LYS A 142 -5.76 5.83 -21.46
N THR A 143 -6.47 6.94 -21.69
CA THR A 143 -7.08 7.73 -20.62
C THR A 143 -8.52 7.28 -20.47
N LYS A 144 -8.95 7.01 -19.24
CA LYS A 144 -10.33 6.66 -18.90
C LYS A 144 -10.84 7.62 -17.85
N THR A 145 -12.02 8.20 -18.07
CA THR A 145 -12.73 8.94 -17.03
C THR A 145 -13.35 7.96 -16.04
N VAL A 146 -13.17 8.24 -14.75
CA VAL A 146 -13.73 7.47 -13.64
C VAL A 146 -14.53 8.44 -12.78
N GLU A 147 -15.75 8.05 -12.39
CA GLU A 147 -16.56 8.81 -11.45
C GLU A 147 -16.18 8.42 -10.01
N LEU A 148 -15.47 9.33 -9.30
CA LEU A 148 -14.99 9.02 -7.94
C LEU A 148 -16.12 8.86 -6.93
N LYS A 149 -17.27 9.50 -7.14
CA LYS A 149 -18.44 9.38 -6.25
C LYS A 149 -18.99 7.95 -6.15
N GLU A 150 -18.73 7.09 -7.15
CA GLU A 150 -19.10 5.68 -7.09
C GLU A 150 -18.29 4.92 -5.99
N TYR A 151 -17.10 5.39 -5.66
CA TYR A 151 -16.18 4.76 -4.70
C TYR A 151 -16.04 5.55 -3.41
N VAL A 152 -16.15 6.87 -3.50
CA VAL A 152 -16.03 7.82 -2.39
C VAL A 152 -17.25 8.75 -2.43
N PRO A 153 -18.44 8.27 -2.00
CA PRO A 153 -19.68 9.05 -2.08
C PRO A 153 -19.64 10.29 -1.18
N ALA A 154 -18.97 10.20 -0.04
CA ALA A 154 -18.78 11.29 0.91
C ALA A 154 -17.43 11.15 1.63
N LEU A 155 -16.90 12.26 2.14
CA LEU A 155 -15.78 12.29 3.06
C LEU A 155 -16.34 12.35 4.49
N GLU A 156 -16.07 11.31 5.28
CA GLU A 156 -16.39 11.28 6.71
C GLU A 156 -15.23 11.91 7.47
N LEU A 157 -15.34 13.22 7.72
CA LEU A 157 -14.26 13.99 8.33
C LEU A 157 -14.20 13.75 9.84
N HIS A 158 -12.99 13.47 10.32
CA HIS A 158 -12.64 13.33 11.72
C HIS A 158 -11.52 14.31 12.06
N GLU A 159 -11.59 14.96 13.22
CA GLU A 159 -10.58 15.90 13.68
C GLU A 159 -9.71 15.26 14.77
N ALA A 160 -8.40 15.45 14.67
CA ALA A 160 -7.42 15.00 15.66
C ALA A 160 -6.29 16.03 15.81
N GLY A 161 -6.39 16.89 16.80
CA GLY A 161 -5.43 17.95 17.06
C GLY A 161 -5.33 18.93 15.89
N GLU A 162 -4.14 19.04 15.30
CA GLU A 162 -3.86 19.92 14.16
C GLU A 162 -4.22 19.30 12.79
N TRP A 163 -4.85 18.13 12.77
CA TRP A 163 -5.16 17.38 11.56
C TRP A 163 -6.66 17.09 11.45
N VAL A 164 -7.14 17.09 10.19
CA VAL A 164 -8.40 16.50 9.78
C VAL A 164 -8.09 15.29 8.90
N TYR A 165 -8.77 14.17 9.13
CA TYR A 165 -8.57 12.95 8.35
C TYR A 165 -9.90 12.31 7.94
N PHE A 166 -9.86 11.49 6.91
CA PHE A 166 -11.00 10.74 6.44
C PHE A 166 -10.57 9.40 5.82
N PRO A 167 -11.32 8.32 6.10
CA PRO A 167 -11.07 7.02 5.52
C PRO A 167 -11.69 6.91 4.12
N ILE A 168 -11.01 6.22 3.21
CA ILE A 168 -11.54 5.80 1.91
C ILE A 168 -11.11 4.37 1.60
N CYS A 169 -11.92 3.64 0.81
CA CYS A 169 -11.51 2.36 0.24
C CYS A 169 -11.72 2.38 -1.27
N LEU A 170 -10.65 2.13 -2.01
CA LEU A 170 -10.62 2.18 -3.46
C LEU A 170 -10.38 0.79 -4.06
N PRO A 171 -10.89 0.50 -5.25
CA PRO A 171 -10.54 -0.72 -5.99
C PRO A 171 -9.03 -0.88 -6.14
N ALA A 172 -8.53 -2.09 -5.89
CA ALA A 172 -7.12 -2.46 -6.00
C ALA A 172 -6.92 -3.82 -6.68
N SER A 173 -7.90 -4.26 -7.47
CA SER A 173 -7.83 -5.49 -8.25
C SER A 173 -7.03 -5.32 -9.55
N GLN A 174 -6.73 -6.44 -10.22
CA GLN A 174 -6.07 -6.42 -11.52
C GLN A 174 -6.90 -5.73 -12.61
N ASP A 175 -8.24 -5.81 -12.53
CA ASP A 175 -9.15 -5.20 -13.52
C ASP A 175 -9.28 -3.69 -13.31
N LEU A 176 -9.34 -3.27 -12.06
CA LEU A 176 -9.47 -1.86 -11.70
C LEU A 176 -8.64 -1.56 -10.45
N THR A 177 -7.69 -0.66 -10.61
CA THR A 177 -6.91 -0.10 -9.50
C THR A 177 -7.06 1.40 -9.50
N LEU A 178 -7.53 2.00 -8.43
CA LEU A 178 -7.59 3.45 -8.26
C LEU A 178 -6.58 3.90 -7.19
N ASN A 179 -5.85 4.96 -7.51
CA ASN A 179 -4.89 5.56 -6.58
C ASN A 179 -5.56 6.71 -5.83
N PRO A 180 -5.41 6.83 -4.50
CA PRO A 180 -5.95 7.94 -3.72
C PRO A 180 -5.43 9.32 -4.19
N SER A 181 -4.27 9.38 -4.85
CA SER A 181 -3.76 10.62 -5.44
C SER A 181 -4.69 11.23 -6.51
N LEU A 182 -5.61 10.45 -7.10
CA LEU A 182 -6.64 11.00 -7.99
C LEU A 182 -7.62 11.92 -7.24
N LEU A 183 -8.03 11.53 -6.03
CA LEU A 183 -8.86 12.36 -5.17
C LEU A 183 -8.07 13.59 -4.69
N VAL A 184 -6.83 13.41 -4.24
CA VAL A 184 -5.97 14.51 -3.80
C VAL A 184 -5.76 15.54 -4.91
N ALA A 185 -5.47 15.10 -6.14
CA ALA A 185 -5.32 15.98 -7.28
C ALA A 185 -6.64 16.74 -7.63
N PHE A 186 -7.78 16.04 -7.52
CA PHE A 186 -9.08 16.69 -7.68
C PHE A 186 -9.34 17.78 -6.63
N LEU A 187 -9.02 17.48 -5.35
CA LEU A 187 -9.18 18.45 -4.26
C LEU A 187 -8.28 19.68 -4.46
N GLU A 188 -7.07 19.49 -4.97
CA GLU A 188 -6.16 20.59 -5.32
C GLU A 188 -6.72 21.42 -6.46
N GLU A 189 -7.11 20.79 -7.56
CA GLU A 189 -7.62 21.47 -8.76
C GLU A 189 -8.94 22.23 -8.48
N LYS A 190 -9.86 21.56 -7.78
CA LYS A 190 -11.22 22.09 -7.57
C LYS A 190 -11.31 23.10 -6.44
N PHE A 191 -10.58 22.86 -5.35
CA PHE A 191 -10.72 23.59 -4.10
C PHE A 191 -9.45 24.32 -3.66
N GLY A 192 -8.34 24.16 -4.40
CA GLY A 192 -7.07 24.79 -4.05
C GLY A 192 -6.37 24.21 -2.84
N LEU A 193 -6.72 22.96 -2.42
CA LEU A 193 -6.02 22.26 -1.34
C LEU A 193 -4.72 21.65 -1.87
N PRO A 194 -3.54 22.16 -1.47
CA PRO A 194 -2.29 21.68 -2.04
C PRO A 194 -2.09 20.19 -1.79
N ALA A 195 -1.78 19.42 -2.83
CA ALA A 195 -1.50 17.99 -2.71
C ALA A 195 -0.30 17.70 -1.78
N ALA A 196 0.64 18.66 -1.67
CA ALA A 196 1.78 18.56 -0.75
C ALA A 196 1.38 18.55 0.73
N ASN A 197 0.18 19.02 1.08
CA ASN A 197 -0.34 19.02 2.44
C ASN A 197 -1.09 17.73 2.79
N ALA A 198 -1.31 16.85 1.81
CA ALA A 198 -1.99 15.58 2.01
C ALA A 198 -1.00 14.51 2.49
N ASN A 199 -1.31 13.85 3.60
CA ASN A 199 -0.66 12.59 3.95
C ASN A 199 -1.59 11.44 3.57
N ILE A 200 -1.05 10.41 2.93
CA ILE A 200 -1.80 9.24 2.48
C ILE A 200 -1.22 8.01 3.15
N LEU A 201 -2.01 7.39 4.01
CA LEU A 201 -1.64 6.16 4.71
C LEU A 201 -2.54 5.01 4.23
N ARG A 202 -1.96 3.97 3.64
CA ARG A 202 -2.67 2.72 3.38
C ARG A 202 -2.79 1.92 4.67
N THR A 203 -4.02 1.62 5.08
CA THR A 203 -4.29 1.00 6.38
C THR A 203 -4.55 -0.50 6.30
N LYS A 204 -5.18 -0.98 5.22
CA LYS A 204 -5.51 -2.40 5.03
C LYS A 204 -5.89 -2.72 3.58
N PHE A 205 -5.82 -4.01 3.25
CA PHE A 205 -6.43 -4.58 2.05
C PHE A 205 -7.70 -5.35 2.41
N LEU A 206 -8.64 -5.38 1.47
CA LEU A 206 -9.86 -6.16 1.59
C LEU A 206 -10.04 -7.05 0.35
N THR A 207 -10.64 -8.21 0.56
CA THR A 207 -11.13 -9.10 -0.47
C THR A 207 -12.44 -8.59 -1.09
N ALA A 208 -12.95 -9.25 -2.13
CA ALA A 208 -14.21 -8.87 -2.78
C ALA A 208 -15.42 -8.94 -1.83
N ASP A 209 -15.42 -9.87 -0.88
CA ASP A 209 -16.43 -10.01 0.17
C ASP A 209 -16.14 -9.15 1.42
N LYS A 210 -15.27 -8.14 1.28
CA LYS A 210 -14.92 -7.14 2.31
C LYS A 210 -14.26 -7.70 3.57
N LYS A 211 -13.73 -8.91 3.54
CA LYS A 211 -12.90 -9.43 4.62
C LYS A 211 -11.51 -8.83 4.56
N VAL A 212 -10.89 -8.67 5.72
CA VAL A 212 -9.49 -8.22 5.79
C VAL A 212 -8.61 -9.27 5.14
N PHE A 213 -7.76 -8.84 4.23
CA PHE A 213 -6.75 -9.68 3.60
C PHE A 213 -5.58 -9.85 4.57
N ALA A 214 -5.19 -11.10 4.82
CA ALA A 214 -4.10 -11.50 5.70
C ALA A 214 -3.17 -12.52 5.01
#